data_0f33f8aca9deb3a453db59fbaa6fac68
#
_entry.id   0f33f8aca9deb3a453db59fbaa6fac68
#
_cell.length_a   1.000
_cell.length_b   1.000
_cell.length_c   1.000
_cell.angle_alpha   90.00
_cell.angle_beta   90.00
_cell.angle_gamma   90.00
#
_symmetry.space_group_name_H-M   'P 1'
#
loop_
_entity.id
_entity.type
_entity.pdbx_description
1 polymer ?
#
loop_
_entity_poly.entity_id
_entity_poly.type
_entity_poly.pdbx_seq_one_letter_code
_entity_poly.pdbx_strand_id
1 'polypeptide(L)'
;MDEEDQEKTAFITSQGLYCYKVMSFGLKNAGATYQRLVNKMFNKKIGRNMEAYVDDMLVKSKEELAHLDGLKETFTSLKQYQMKLNPSKCVFRVASGKFLGFMVSQRRIKANPEKV
;
A
#
# COMPACT_ATOMS: atom_id res chain seq x y z
N MET A 1 4.18 14.87 9.14
CA MET A 1 3.26 15.22 10.26
C MET A 1 3.33 16.71 10.51
N ASP A 2 2.21 17.34 10.77
CA ASP A 2 2.13 18.74 11.13
C ASP A 2 2.95 19.01 12.40
N GLU A 3 3.65 20.15 12.46
CA GLU A 3 4.51 20.49 13.60
C GLU A 3 3.74 20.57 14.92
N GLU A 4 2.52 21.10 14.88
CA GLU A 4 1.64 21.17 16.06
C GLU A 4 1.25 19.79 16.60
N ASP A 5 1.16 18.79 15.72
CA ASP A 5 0.80 17.44 16.10
C ASP A 5 2.00 16.60 16.57
N GLN A 6 3.22 17.00 16.24
CA GLN A 6 4.43 16.26 16.63
C GLN A 6 4.58 16.19 18.16
N GLU A 7 4.26 17.25 18.87
CA GLU A 7 4.31 17.29 20.34
C GLU A 7 3.36 16.27 20.98
N LYS A 8 2.22 15.99 20.35
CA LYS A 8 1.24 15.02 20.84
C LYS A 8 1.75 13.57 20.80
N THR A 9 2.83 13.32 20.09
CA THR A 9 3.47 12.01 19.98
C THR A 9 4.70 11.88 20.89
N ALA A 10 4.93 12.86 21.75
CA ALA A 10 6.12 12.90 22.59
C ALA A 10 6.18 11.73 23.59
N PHE A 11 7.40 11.22 23.79
CA PHE A 11 7.68 10.17 24.76
C PHE A 11 9.05 10.43 25.43
N ILE A 12 9.18 9.93 26.65
CA ILE A 12 10.39 10.13 27.45
C ILE A 12 11.26 8.87 27.38
N THR A 13 12.57 9.09 27.17
CA THR A 13 13.58 8.05 27.26
C THR A 13 14.63 8.42 28.31
N SER A 14 15.54 7.51 28.63
CA SER A 14 16.68 7.80 29.50
C SER A 14 17.61 8.91 28.99
N GLN A 15 17.53 9.21 27.68
CA GLN A 15 18.36 10.21 27.03
C GLN A 15 17.63 11.52 26.72
N GLY A 16 16.37 11.63 27.06
CA GLY A 16 15.58 12.84 26.86
C GLY A 16 14.18 12.61 26.30
N LEU A 17 13.58 13.72 25.87
CA LEU A 17 12.23 13.74 25.31
C LEU A 17 12.32 13.70 23.79
N TYR A 18 11.57 12.80 23.17
CA TYR A 18 11.51 12.63 21.71
C TYR A 18 10.07 12.68 21.23
N CYS A 19 9.90 13.04 19.97
CA CYS A 19 8.60 13.00 19.29
C CYS A 19 8.78 12.48 17.86
N TYR A 20 7.67 12.09 17.22
CA TYR A 20 7.68 11.62 15.85
C TYR A 20 7.48 12.79 14.89
N LYS A 21 8.29 12.84 13.82
CA LYS A 21 8.12 13.79 12.71
C LYS A 21 7.21 13.25 11.61
N VAL A 22 7.02 11.93 11.58
CA VAL A 22 6.20 11.22 10.60
C VAL A 22 5.11 10.42 11.30
N MET A 23 4.12 9.98 10.55
CA MET A 23 3.06 9.12 11.11
C MET A 23 3.64 7.76 11.49
N SER A 24 3.61 7.46 12.78
CA SER A 24 4.03 6.16 13.32
C SER A 24 2.86 5.18 13.36
N PHE A 25 3.18 3.89 13.46
CA PHE A 25 2.18 2.87 13.72
C PHE A 25 1.45 3.14 15.05
N GLY A 26 0.18 2.74 15.11
CA GLY A 26 -0.63 2.89 16.30
C GLY A 26 -1.42 4.19 16.42
N LEU A 27 -1.17 5.16 15.56
CA LEU A 27 -2.00 6.36 15.52
C LEU A 27 -3.37 6.03 14.93
N LYS A 28 -4.42 6.56 15.56
CA LYS A 28 -5.81 6.25 15.21
C LYS A 28 -6.15 6.54 13.74
N ASN A 29 -5.59 7.60 13.19
CA ASN A 29 -5.88 8.07 11.83
C ASN A 29 -4.79 7.69 10.81
N ALA A 30 -3.80 6.88 11.19
CA ALA A 30 -2.68 6.54 10.31
C ALA A 30 -3.16 5.80 9.05
N GLY A 31 -4.02 4.79 9.21
CA GLY A 31 -4.57 4.05 8.07
C GLY A 31 -5.35 4.90 7.09
N ALA A 32 -6.21 5.79 7.61
CA ALA A 32 -7.01 6.69 6.77
C ALA A 32 -6.14 7.69 6.02
N THR A 33 -5.11 8.23 6.67
CA THR A 33 -4.17 9.17 6.05
C THR A 33 -3.37 8.48 4.95
N TYR A 34 -2.90 7.26 5.20
CA TYR A 34 -2.18 6.46 4.22
C TYR A 34 -3.06 6.12 3.02
N GLN A 35 -4.30 5.70 3.25
CA GLN A 35 -5.25 5.40 2.16
C GLN A 35 -5.52 6.63 1.30
N ARG A 36 -5.61 7.80 1.90
CA ARG A 36 -5.79 9.07 1.18
C ARG A 36 -4.58 9.36 0.28
N LEU A 37 -3.37 9.12 0.77
CA LEU A 37 -2.16 9.27 -0.02
C LEU A 37 -2.15 8.31 -1.21
N VAL A 38 -2.44 7.05 -0.98
CA VAL A 38 -2.49 6.01 -2.03
C VAL A 38 -3.54 6.36 -3.09
N ASN A 39 -4.72 6.81 -2.66
CA ASN A 39 -5.77 7.24 -3.59
C ASN A 39 -5.32 8.41 -4.46
N LYS A 40 -4.55 9.34 -3.91
CA LYS A 40 -3.97 10.46 -4.66
C LYS A 40 -2.91 10.01 -5.65
N MET A 41 -2.01 9.12 -5.23
CA MET A 41 -0.93 8.60 -6.08
C MET A 41 -1.46 7.85 -7.29
N PHE A 42 -2.52 7.09 -7.13
CA PHE A 42 -3.03 6.16 -8.12
C PHE A 42 -4.45 6.48 -8.58
N ASN A 43 -4.86 7.75 -8.49
CA ASN A 43 -6.24 8.16 -8.80
C ASN A 43 -6.72 7.78 -10.20
N LYS A 44 -5.80 7.71 -11.18
CA LYS A 44 -6.10 7.33 -12.56
C LYS A 44 -6.05 5.82 -12.81
N LYS A 45 -5.56 5.06 -11.84
CA LYS A 45 -5.30 3.62 -11.98
C LYS A 45 -6.23 2.77 -11.13
N ILE A 46 -6.62 3.27 -9.95
CA ILE A 46 -7.55 2.57 -9.08
C ILE A 46 -8.90 2.40 -9.78
N GLY A 47 -9.40 1.16 -9.78
CA GLY A 47 -10.60 0.79 -10.51
C GLY A 47 -10.37 0.38 -11.97
N ARG A 48 -9.24 0.75 -12.56
CA ARG A 48 -8.88 0.37 -13.93
C ARG A 48 -8.02 -0.90 -13.94
N ASN A 49 -6.81 -0.80 -13.46
CA ASN A 49 -5.84 -1.91 -13.43
C ASN A 49 -5.17 -2.08 -12.07
N MET A 50 -5.63 -1.38 -11.08
CA MET A 50 -5.07 -1.41 -9.74
C MET A 50 -6.16 -1.32 -8.69
N GLU A 51 -5.98 -2.05 -7.61
CA GLU A 51 -6.74 -1.93 -6.38
C GLU A 51 -5.76 -1.74 -5.22
N ALA A 52 -6.13 -0.89 -4.27
CA ALA A 52 -5.29 -0.63 -3.12
C ALA A 52 -6.14 -0.51 -1.86
N TYR A 53 -5.66 -1.12 -0.80
CA TYR A 53 -6.27 -1.00 0.52
C TYR A 53 -5.15 -0.88 1.57
N VAL A 54 -4.97 0.32 2.11
CA VAL A 54 -3.90 0.67 3.05
C VAL A 54 -2.54 0.20 2.51
N ASP A 55 -1.94 -0.82 3.10
CA ASP A 55 -0.60 -1.31 2.70
C ASP A 55 -0.63 -2.28 1.51
N ASP A 56 -1.79 -2.84 1.19
CA ASP A 56 -1.89 -3.86 0.17
C ASP A 56 -2.26 -3.26 -1.18
N MET A 57 -1.49 -3.63 -2.20
CA MET A 57 -1.70 -3.17 -3.58
C MET A 57 -1.79 -4.37 -4.51
N LEU A 58 -2.78 -4.35 -5.39
CA LEU A 58 -2.97 -5.34 -6.43
C LEU A 58 -2.91 -4.67 -7.80
N VAL A 59 -1.95 -5.06 -8.61
CA VAL A 59 -1.87 -4.65 -10.02
C VAL A 59 -2.35 -5.83 -10.87
N LYS A 60 -3.38 -5.60 -11.67
CA LYS A 60 -4.03 -6.61 -12.49
C LYS A 60 -4.06 -6.20 -13.95
N SER A 61 -4.09 -7.17 -14.85
CA SER A 61 -4.25 -6.93 -16.28
C SER A 61 -4.86 -8.18 -16.94
N LYS A 62 -5.49 -7.96 -18.08
CA LYS A 62 -6.05 -9.06 -18.89
C LYS A 62 -5.02 -9.71 -19.79
N GLU A 63 -4.03 -8.94 -20.21
CA GLU A 63 -2.99 -9.37 -21.15
C GLU A 63 -1.60 -9.23 -20.52
N GLU A 64 -0.70 -10.14 -20.87
CA GLU A 64 0.62 -10.19 -20.30
C GLU A 64 1.48 -8.95 -20.63
N LEU A 65 1.39 -8.48 -21.89
CA LEU A 65 2.13 -7.28 -22.31
C LEU A 65 1.60 -6.01 -21.62
N ALA A 66 0.28 -5.89 -21.49
CA ALA A 66 -0.34 -4.78 -20.78
C ALA A 66 0.03 -4.78 -19.29
N HIS A 67 0.31 -5.94 -18.72
CA HIS A 67 0.74 -6.06 -17.32
C HIS A 67 2.09 -5.40 -17.07
N LEU A 68 3.06 -5.58 -17.97
CA LEU A 68 4.37 -4.93 -17.85
C LEU A 68 4.24 -3.40 -17.89
N ASP A 69 3.41 -2.87 -18.78
CA ASP A 69 3.17 -1.42 -18.86
C ASP A 69 2.49 -0.90 -17.58
N GLY A 70 1.52 -1.63 -17.06
CA GLY A 70 0.86 -1.31 -15.80
C GLY A 70 1.82 -1.30 -14.61
N LEU A 71 2.74 -2.26 -14.54
CA LEU A 71 3.79 -2.30 -13.51
C LEU A 71 4.75 -1.12 -13.64
N LYS A 72 5.18 -0.77 -14.85
CA LYS A 72 6.04 0.39 -15.08
C LYS A 72 5.41 1.67 -14.59
N GLU A 73 4.13 1.89 -14.91
CA GLU A 73 3.40 3.06 -14.44
C GLU A 73 3.30 3.10 -12.92
N THR A 74 3.04 1.95 -12.31
CA THR A 74 2.95 1.81 -10.85
C THR A 74 4.28 2.14 -10.19
N PHE A 75 5.37 1.56 -10.67
CA PHE A 75 6.70 1.81 -10.13
C PHE A 75 7.16 3.26 -10.34
N THR A 76 6.78 3.88 -11.45
CA THR A 76 7.05 5.31 -11.70
C THR A 76 6.35 6.17 -10.66
N SER A 77 5.10 5.89 -10.35
CA SER A 77 4.36 6.61 -9.31
C SER A 77 4.94 6.41 -7.93
N LEU A 78 5.31 5.17 -7.57
CA LEU A 78 5.96 4.87 -6.29
C LEU A 78 7.27 5.64 -6.13
N LYS A 79 8.10 5.66 -7.18
CA LYS A 79 9.35 6.39 -7.19
C LYS A 79 9.15 7.89 -7.06
N GLN A 80 8.16 8.44 -7.74
CA GLN A 80 7.81 9.86 -7.68
C GLN A 80 7.45 10.30 -6.26
N TYR A 81 6.74 9.47 -5.52
CA TYR A 81 6.36 9.73 -4.12
C TYR A 81 7.34 9.17 -3.11
N GLN A 82 8.52 8.70 -3.56
CA GLN A 82 9.58 8.16 -2.70
C GLN A 82 9.12 7.01 -1.81
N MET A 83 8.20 6.20 -2.31
CA MET A 83 7.69 5.01 -1.62
C MET A 83 8.55 3.80 -1.96
N LYS A 84 8.77 2.95 -0.95
CA LYS A 84 9.53 1.70 -1.10
C LYS A 84 8.62 0.50 -0.89
N LEU A 85 8.85 -0.54 -1.67
CA LEU A 85 8.20 -1.84 -1.50
C LEU A 85 9.11 -2.76 -0.70
N ASN A 86 8.49 -3.68 0.05
CA ASN A 86 9.23 -4.77 0.69
C ASN A 86 9.26 -5.98 -0.24
N PRO A 87 10.40 -6.31 -0.87
CA PRO A 87 10.47 -7.39 -1.84
C PRO A 87 10.07 -8.75 -1.29
N SER A 88 10.30 -8.99 0.00
CA SER A 88 9.97 -10.28 0.63
C SER A 88 8.47 -10.52 0.74
N LYS A 89 7.65 -9.47 0.65
CA LYS A 89 6.19 -9.52 0.69
C LYS A 89 5.53 -9.32 -0.67
N CYS A 90 6.32 -9.07 -1.71
CA CYS A 90 5.80 -8.85 -3.05
C CYS A 90 5.80 -10.15 -3.85
N VAL A 91 4.76 -10.34 -4.66
CA VAL A 91 4.64 -11.47 -5.59
C VAL A 91 4.34 -10.90 -6.97
N PHE A 92 5.10 -11.31 -7.96
CA PHE A 92 5.00 -10.80 -9.33
C PHE A 92 4.73 -11.92 -10.33
N ARG A 93 4.04 -11.57 -11.42
CA ARG A 93 3.81 -12.45 -12.57
C ARG A 93 3.14 -13.77 -12.19
N VAL A 94 2.09 -13.68 -11.41
CA VAL A 94 1.30 -14.84 -11.00
C VAL A 94 -0.09 -14.79 -11.63
N ALA A 95 -0.66 -15.95 -11.91
CA ALA A 95 -2.01 -16.06 -12.45
C ALA A 95 -3.09 -15.78 -11.40
N SER A 96 -2.75 -15.92 -10.14
CA SER A 96 -3.62 -15.62 -9.01
C SER A 96 -2.80 -15.11 -7.83
N GLY A 97 -3.41 -14.32 -6.97
CA GLY A 97 -2.75 -13.75 -5.81
C GLY A 97 -3.69 -13.55 -4.64
N LYS A 98 -3.10 -13.37 -3.47
CA LYS A 98 -3.83 -13.10 -2.23
C LYS A 98 -4.07 -11.60 -2.10
N PHE A 99 -5.32 -11.20 -1.83
CA PHE A 99 -5.68 -9.81 -1.58
C PHE A 99 -6.85 -9.75 -0.62
N LEU A 100 -6.68 -9.05 0.50
CA LEU A 100 -7.69 -8.86 1.54
C LEU A 100 -8.30 -10.19 2.06
N GLY A 101 -7.48 -11.22 2.19
CA GLY A 101 -7.95 -12.55 2.63
C GLY A 101 -8.60 -13.39 1.56
N PHE A 102 -8.61 -12.92 0.31
CA PHE A 102 -9.16 -13.65 -0.82
C PHE A 102 -8.07 -14.09 -1.79
N MET A 103 -8.34 -15.17 -2.52
CA MET A 103 -7.55 -15.55 -3.68
C MET A 103 -8.20 -14.95 -4.92
N VAL A 104 -7.48 -14.05 -5.59
CA VAL A 104 -7.97 -13.34 -6.79
C VAL A 104 -7.32 -13.96 -8.02
N SER A 105 -8.13 -14.37 -8.99
CA SER A 105 -7.69 -14.89 -10.28
C SER A 105 -8.47 -14.24 -11.42
N GLN A 106 -8.10 -14.55 -12.66
CA GLN A 106 -8.78 -14.01 -13.83
C GLN A 106 -10.28 -14.28 -13.87
N ARG A 107 -10.72 -15.43 -13.35
CA ARG A 107 -12.10 -15.90 -13.46
C ARG A 107 -12.93 -15.71 -12.20
N ARG A 108 -12.31 -15.60 -11.03
CA ARG A 108 -13.06 -15.59 -9.77
C ARG A 108 -12.25 -15.07 -8.58
N ILE A 109 -12.99 -14.72 -7.56
CA ILE A 109 -12.48 -14.42 -6.23
C ILE A 109 -12.91 -15.54 -5.29
N LYS A 110 -11.96 -16.14 -4.56
CA LYS A 110 -12.20 -17.19 -3.58
C LYS A 110 -11.69 -16.76 -2.20
N ALA A 111 -12.31 -17.31 -1.14
CA ALA A 111 -11.74 -17.20 0.19
C ALA A 111 -10.36 -17.86 0.23
N ASN A 112 -9.41 -17.22 0.92
CA ASN A 112 -8.07 -17.79 1.09
C ASN A 112 -8.17 -19.01 2.02
N PRO A 113 -7.74 -20.21 1.58
CA PRO A 113 -7.81 -21.43 2.42
C PRO A 113 -7.07 -21.30 3.76
N GLU A 114 -6.02 -20.50 3.81
CA GLU A 114 -5.25 -20.26 5.04
C GLU A 114 -6.01 -19.39 6.07
N LYS A 115 -7.09 -18.73 5.65
CA LYS A 115 -7.91 -17.84 6.48
C LYS A 115 -9.27 -18.43 6.89
N VAL A 116 -9.56 -19.61 6.43
CA VAL A 116 -10.81 -20.31 6.74
C VAL A 116 -10.65 -21.20 7.97
#